data_965b5c65f1baa0dfd9847583c0064f0d
#
_entry.id   965b5c65f1baa0dfd9847583c0064f0d
#
_cell.length_a   1.000
_cell.length_b   1.000
_cell.length_c   1.000
_cell.angle_alpha   90.00
_cell.angle_beta   90.00
_cell.angle_gamma   90.00
#
_symmetry.space_group_name_H-M   'P 1'
#
loop_
_entity.id
_entity.type
_entity.pdbx_description
1 polymer ?
#
loop_
_entity_poly.entity_id
_entity_poly.type
_entity_poly.pdbx_seq_one_letter_code
_entity_poly.pdbx_strand_id
1 'polypeptide(L)'
;MIALLGVSGTVIILLCIMMAVAAVVSSPFGIFVSSDNTDSDVLPLSDIVQDMDNEFAVRLEDIRRDAGSVDRVEIHYLGSADNTRIDNWMDVIAVFAVRTVMDSENGMDVATLDATRVDVIRSVFWDMNELDSYVETIEHRETITVEHEDGSTSEETITWYESVLHITVASHTAGQQADIYDFAIEQREIMHEMLSAEFRPLMFALLGKDMDVGLTPEQLEIVYHDLPEGEWGGEAVRLALTRLGDPYSQVLAGQDRYTDCSYLVQWVYRQLSIQLPRTAAEQARHCVDNGWTIRFEDLAPGDLVFWSYASNGRFMDITHVGIYAGNGKVVDASSTRGQVVYRNLFDADQQVLYGRPFQMKELGYSFSR
;
A
#
# COMPACT_ATOMS: atom_id res chain seq x y z
N MET A 1 8.72 31.86 52.84
CA MET A 1 9.45 30.74 52.27
C MET A 1 8.44 29.68 51.86
N ILE A 2 8.14 29.60 50.61
CA ILE A 2 7.73 28.48 49.78
C ILE A 2 6.57 27.61 50.30
N ALA A 3 5.36 27.92 49.83
CA ALA A 3 4.32 26.91 49.64
C ALA A 3 4.17 26.72 48.11
N LEU A 4 5.10 25.95 47.54
CA LEU A 4 5.00 25.38 46.18
C LEU A 4 4.81 23.88 46.35
N LEU A 5 3.92 23.33 45.47
CA LEU A 5 3.79 21.92 45.16
C LEU A 5 2.71 21.13 45.91
N GLY A 6 1.55 21.29 45.37
CA GLY A 6 0.49 20.29 45.39
C GLY A 6 -0.33 20.36 44.08
N VAL A 7 0.30 20.66 42.95
CA VAL A 7 -0.34 20.39 41.66
C VAL A 7 -0.33 18.92 41.46
N SER A 8 -1.46 18.25 41.68
CA SER A 8 -1.59 16.80 41.55
C SER A 8 -1.20 16.40 40.11
N GLY A 9 -0.55 15.26 39.97
CA GLY A 9 -0.17 14.73 38.63
C GLY A 9 -1.32 14.74 37.64
N THR A 10 -2.56 14.66 38.12
CA THR A 10 -3.79 14.79 37.34
C THR A 10 -3.95 16.16 36.69
N VAL A 11 -3.56 17.26 37.36
CA VAL A 11 -3.65 18.62 36.80
C VAL A 11 -2.58 18.83 35.72
N ILE A 12 -1.40 18.25 35.91
CA ILE A 12 -0.31 18.27 34.91
C ILE A 12 -0.74 17.48 33.66
N ILE A 13 -1.30 16.29 33.85
CA ILE A 13 -1.84 15.47 32.73
C ILE A 13 -2.96 16.20 32.01
N LEU A 14 -3.90 16.81 32.73
CA LEU A 14 -4.98 17.63 32.13
C LEU A 14 -4.44 18.84 31.35
N LEU A 15 -3.41 19.51 31.87
CA LEU A 15 -2.75 20.62 31.19
C LEU A 15 -2.01 20.16 29.93
N CYS A 16 -1.34 19.01 29.98
CA CYS A 16 -0.69 18.42 28.82
C CYS A 16 -1.73 18.01 27.74
N ILE A 17 -2.85 17.41 28.16
CA ILE A 17 -3.94 17.06 27.23
C ILE A 17 -4.56 18.33 26.63
N MET A 18 -4.83 19.38 27.42
CA MET A 18 -5.35 20.64 26.89
C MET A 18 -4.38 21.33 25.94
N MET A 19 -3.06 21.30 26.21
CA MET A 19 -2.06 21.85 25.30
C MET A 19 -1.96 21.01 24.02
N ALA A 20 -2.06 19.71 24.10
CA ALA A 20 -2.06 18.82 22.94
C ALA A 20 -3.29 19.06 22.05
N VAL A 21 -4.49 19.17 22.66
CA VAL A 21 -5.73 19.50 21.95
C VAL A 21 -5.64 20.90 21.32
N ALA A 22 -5.14 21.91 22.06
CA ALA A 22 -4.95 23.26 21.51
C ALA A 22 -3.93 23.28 20.35
N ALA A 23 -2.87 22.48 20.41
CA ALA A 23 -1.91 22.35 19.33
C ALA A 23 -2.54 21.72 18.09
N VAL A 24 -3.37 20.68 18.25
CA VAL A 24 -4.08 20.03 17.14
C VAL A 24 -5.10 20.97 16.52
N VAL A 25 -5.91 21.68 17.32
CA VAL A 25 -6.90 22.65 16.82
C VAL A 25 -6.25 23.83 16.11
N SER A 26 -5.04 24.23 16.53
CA SER A 26 -4.26 25.32 15.89
C SER A 26 -3.38 24.83 14.72
N SER A 27 -3.38 23.53 14.43
CA SER A 27 -2.63 22.92 13.34
C SER A 27 -3.51 22.80 12.09
N PRO A 28 -2.92 22.45 10.92
CA PRO A 28 -3.68 22.12 9.71
C PRO A 28 -4.70 21.01 9.90
N PHE A 29 -4.57 20.22 10.96
CA PHE A 29 -5.52 19.17 11.33
C PHE A 29 -6.77 19.69 12.04
N GLY A 30 -6.79 20.95 12.48
CA GLY A 30 -7.99 21.57 13.08
C GLY A 30 -9.22 21.44 12.21
N ILE A 31 -9.04 21.34 10.90
CA ILE A 31 -10.12 21.10 9.93
C ILE A 31 -10.86 19.77 10.16
N PHE A 32 -10.21 18.78 10.77
CA PHE A 32 -10.79 17.45 11.01
C PHE A 32 -11.23 17.22 12.44
N VAL A 33 -10.94 18.15 13.35
CA VAL A 33 -11.27 18.05 14.77
C VAL A 33 -12.44 18.96 15.07
N SER A 34 -13.67 18.47 14.92
CA SER A 34 -14.87 19.16 15.36
C SER A 34 -15.22 18.74 16.78
N SER A 35 -15.33 19.71 17.71
CA SER A 35 -15.74 19.46 19.10
C SER A 35 -17.26 19.32 19.27
N ASP A 36 -18.06 19.66 18.30
CA ASP A 36 -19.53 19.69 18.38
C ASP A 36 -20.19 18.82 17.31
N ASN A 37 -19.90 17.51 17.31
CA ASN A 37 -20.57 16.50 16.49
C ASN A 37 -22.01 16.19 16.97
N THR A 38 -22.83 17.22 17.20
CA THR A 38 -24.26 17.07 17.51
C THR A 38 -25.16 17.30 16.29
N ASP A 39 -24.60 17.74 15.18
CA ASP A 39 -25.33 17.86 13.92
C ASP A 39 -25.35 16.53 13.16
N SER A 40 -26.54 16.09 12.77
CA SER A 40 -26.78 14.84 12.02
C SER A 40 -26.22 14.83 10.59
N ASP A 41 -25.65 15.94 10.14
CA ASP A 41 -25.21 16.16 8.75
C ASP A 41 -23.68 16.12 8.58
N VAL A 42 -22.95 15.73 9.64
CA VAL A 42 -21.49 15.61 9.63
C VAL A 42 -21.09 14.16 9.46
N LEU A 43 -20.32 13.86 8.41
CA LEU A 43 -19.79 12.53 8.17
C LEU A 43 -18.36 12.41 8.73
N PRO A 44 -18.02 11.26 9.39
CA PRO A 44 -16.64 10.93 9.70
C PRO A 44 -15.81 10.82 8.43
N LEU A 45 -14.56 11.27 8.49
CA LEU A 45 -13.66 11.16 7.33
C LEU A 45 -13.48 9.71 6.86
N SER A 46 -13.47 8.75 7.78
CA SER A 46 -13.41 7.32 7.47
C SER A 46 -14.55 6.85 6.56
N ASP A 47 -15.76 7.36 6.78
CA ASP A 47 -16.93 7.00 6.00
C ASP A 47 -16.85 7.62 4.59
N ILE A 48 -16.35 8.86 4.50
CA ILE A 48 -16.09 9.53 3.22
C ILE A 48 -15.05 8.76 2.40
N VAL A 49 -13.97 8.33 3.04
CA VAL A 49 -12.93 7.50 2.41
C VAL A 49 -13.52 6.20 1.88
N GLN A 50 -14.35 5.52 2.67
CA GLN A 50 -14.99 4.28 2.26
C GLN A 50 -15.95 4.50 1.08
N ASP A 51 -16.71 5.58 1.09
CA ASP A 51 -17.61 5.93 -0.01
C ASP A 51 -16.85 6.21 -1.31
N MET A 52 -15.71 6.92 -1.24
CA MET A 52 -14.87 7.17 -2.40
C MET A 52 -14.21 5.89 -2.94
N ASP A 53 -13.74 5.02 -2.07
CA ASP A 53 -13.20 3.71 -2.46
C ASP A 53 -14.27 2.87 -3.17
N ASN A 54 -15.51 2.91 -2.70
CA ASN A 54 -16.64 2.25 -3.35
C ASN A 54 -16.97 2.89 -4.71
N GLU A 55 -16.96 4.23 -4.79
CA GLU A 55 -17.18 4.95 -6.05
C GLU A 55 -16.11 4.62 -7.09
N PHE A 56 -14.85 4.51 -6.67
CA PHE A 56 -13.75 4.09 -7.53
C PHE A 56 -13.95 2.66 -8.05
N ALA A 57 -14.32 1.72 -7.16
CA ALA A 57 -14.58 0.34 -7.55
C ALA A 57 -15.75 0.24 -8.55
N VAL A 58 -16.82 1.01 -8.33
CA VAL A 58 -17.97 1.06 -9.27
C VAL A 58 -17.52 1.60 -10.63
N ARG A 59 -16.73 2.67 -10.68
CA ARG A 59 -16.21 3.20 -11.95
C ARG A 59 -15.36 2.19 -12.70
N LEU A 60 -14.53 1.43 -11.99
CA LEU A 60 -13.72 0.37 -12.59
C LEU A 60 -14.59 -0.72 -13.23
N GLU A 61 -15.65 -1.13 -12.54
CA GLU A 61 -16.62 -2.10 -13.08
C GLU A 61 -17.45 -1.52 -14.24
N ASP A 62 -17.78 -0.24 -14.20
CA ASP A 62 -18.44 0.44 -15.31
C ASP A 62 -17.58 0.41 -16.58
N ILE A 63 -16.29 0.72 -16.47
CA ILE A 63 -15.32 0.63 -17.57
C ILE A 63 -15.31 -0.80 -18.17
N ARG A 64 -15.25 -1.82 -17.33
CA ARG A 64 -15.28 -3.23 -17.78
C ARG A 64 -16.57 -3.57 -18.49
N ARG A 65 -17.70 -3.14 -17.94
CA ARG A 65 -19.02 -3.37 -18.54
C ARG A 65 -19.20 -2.64 -19.87
N ASP A 66 -18.74 -1.38 -19.97
CA ASP A 66 -18.90 -0.55 -21.15
C ASP A 66 -17.99 -1.01 -22.32
N ALA A 67 -16.86 -1.66 -22.00
CA ALA A 67 -16.04 -2.31 -23.01
C ALA A 67 -16.71 -3.51 -23.69
N GLY A 68 -17.79 -4.05 -23.10
CA GLY A 68 -18.52 -5.19 -23.65
C GLY A 68 -17.75 -6.52 -23.51
N SER A 69 -17.90 -7.39 -24.50
CA SER A 69 -17.21 -8.68 -24.48
C SER A 69 -15.78 -8.50 -25.00
N VAL A 70 -14.82 -8.64 -24.10
CA VAL A 70 -13.39 -8.66 -24.40
C VAL A 70 -12.81 -9.99 -23.98
N ASP A 71 -11.75 -10.44 -24.66
CA ASP A 71 -11.11 -11.72 -24.36
C ASP A 71 -10.26 -11.65 -23.10
N ARG A 72 -9.67 -10.45 -22.82
CA ARG A 72 -8.77 -10.24 -21.68
C ARG A 72 -8.85 -8.80 -21.17
N VAL A 73 -8.60 -8.62 -19.86
CA VAL A 73 -8.49 -7.31 -19.21
C VAL A 73 -7.10 -7.18 -18.60
N GLU A 74 -6.41 -6.10 -18.89
CA GLU A 74 -5.11 -5.72 -18.30
C GLU A 74 -5.27 -4.41 -17.54
N ILE A 75 -4.84 -4.40 -16.27
CA ILE A 75 -4.86 -3.20 -15.44
C ILE A 75 -3.42 -2.76 -15.19
N HIS A 76 -3.12 -1.52 -15.58
CA HIS A 76 -1.82 -0.88 -15.43
C HIS A 76 -1.89 0.17 -14.34
N TYR A 77 -1.15 -0.03 -13.25
CA TYR A 77 -1.08 0.91 -12.13
C TYR A 77 0.14 1.82 -12.28
N LEU A 78 -0.11 3.13 -12.42
CA LEU A 78 0.91 4.18 -12.47
C LEU A 78 0.88 4.95 -11.16
N GLY A 79 1.90 4.77 -10.33
CA GLY A 79 2.03 5.46 -9.05
C GLY A 79 1.13 4.96 -7.92
N SER A 80 0.33 3.92 -8.14
CA SER A 80 -0.56 3.34 -7.12
C SER A 80 -0.18 1.89 -6.75
N ALA A 81 -0.88 1.35 -5.74
CA ALA A 81 -0.67 0.00 -5.24
C ALA A 81 -0.96 -1.10 -6.27
N ASP A 82 -0.33 -2.27 -6.09
CA ASP A 82 -0.55 -3.46 -6.93
C ASP A 82 -1.96 -4.10 -6.76
N ASN A 83 -2.82 -3.50 -5.96
CA ASN A 83 -4.19 -3.95 -5.72
C ASN A 83 -5.21 -2.94 -6.26
N THR A 84 -6.48 -3.30 -6.26
CA THR A 84 -7.59 -2.47 -6.73
C THR A 84 -7.93 -1.30 -5.79
N ARG A 85 -7.17 -1.10 -4.70
CA ARG A 85 -7.39 -0.03 -3.74
C ARG A 85 -6.39 1.08 -3.96
N ILE A 86 -6.87 2.31 -3.89
CA ILE A 86 -6.05 3.51 -3.88
C ILE A 86 -5.43 3.67 -2.51
N ASP A 87 -4.11 3.88 -2.44
CA ASP A 87 -3.34 4.00 -1.20
C ASP A 87 -2.85 5.43 -0.91
N ASN A 88 -3.19 6.41 -1.75
CA ASN A 88 -2.73 7.79 -1.60
C ASN A 88 -3.62 8.68 -0.73
N TRP A 89 -4.44 8.09 0.16
CA TRP A 89 -5.39 8.84 0.99
C TRP A 89 -4.74 9.87 1.91
N MET A 90 -3.55 9.63 2.43
CA MET A 90 -2.84 10.64 3.23
C MET A 90 -2.48 11.86 2.39
N ASP A 91 -2.04 11.63 1.15
CA ASP A 91 -1.75 12.69 0.19
C ASP A 91 -3.03 13.47 -0.17
N VAL A 92 -4.13 12.76 -0.46
CA VAL A 92 -5.43 13.37 -0.75
C VAL A 92 -5.89 14.27 0.39
N ILE A 93 -5.80 13.79 1.64
CA ILE A 93 -6.21 14.57 2.82
C ILE A 93 -5.31 15.80 3.01
N ALA A 94 -4.00 15.66 2.85
CA ALA A 94 -3.08 16.77 3.02
C ALA A 94 -3.32 17.85 1.95
N VAL A 95 -3.52 17.47 0.69
CA VAL A 95 -3.87 18.39 -0.40
C VAL A 95 -5.22 19.07 -0.14
N PHE A 96 -6.24 18.29 0.25
CA PHE A 96 -7.56 18.81 0.60
C PHE A 96 -7.49 19.84 1.74
N ALA A 97 -6.80 19.51 2.83
CA ALA A 97 -6.68 20.39 3.99
C ALA A 97 -6.05 21.72 3.61
N VAL A 98 -4.94 21.69 2.88
CA VAL A 98 -4.23 22.91 2.44
C VAL A 98 -5.08 23.75 1.49
N ARG A 99 -5.76 23.11 0.53
CA ARG A 99 -6.65 23.78 -0.42
C ARG A 99 -7.82 24.46 0.29
N THR A 100 -8.40 23.81 1.31
CA THR A 100 -9.58 24.31 2.00
C THR A 100 -9.26 25.41 3.01
N VAL A 101 -8.17 25.27 3.77
CA VAL A 101 -7.80 26.22 4.82
C VAL A 101 -7.33 27.56 4.24
N MET A 102 -6.64 27.55 3.12
CA MET A 102 -6.03 28.78 2.58
C MET A 102 -6.94 29.53 1.59
N ASP A 103 -8.01 28.91 1.10
CA ASP A 103 -9.04 29.59 0.29
C ASP A 103 -10.10 30.35 1.14
N SER A 104 -10.08 30.22 2.47
CA SER A 104 -11.03 30.90 3.32
C SER A 104 -10.58 32.32 3.64
N GLU A 105 -11.28 33.33 3.14
CA GLU A 105 -11.14 34.77 3.53
C GLU A 105 -11.38 35.00 5.03
N ASN A 106 -11.88 34.01 5.77
CA ASN A 106 -12.22 34.06 7.20
C ASN A 106 -11.48 32.91 7.92
N GLY A 107 -10.30 33.19 8.40
CA GLY A 107 -9.44 32.23 9.08
C GLY A 107 -10.16 31.25 10.01
N MET A 108 -9.81 29.99 9.86
CA MET A 108 -10.02 28.87 10.78
C MET A 108 -11.43 28.79 11.43
N ASP A 109 -12.49 28.69 10.65
CA ASP A 109 -13.68 28.01 11.12
C ASP A 109 -13.35 26.51 11.19
N VAL A 110 -13.41 25.96 12.39
CA VAL A 110 -13.24 24.53 12.69
C VAL A 110 -14.13 23.73 11.75
N ALA A 111 -13.52 23.02 10.82
CA ALA A 111 -14.23 22.45 9.71
C ALA A 111 -14.92 21.15 10.12
N THR A 112 -16.19 21.22 10.29
CA THR A 112 -17.08 20.07 10.06
C THR A 112 -17.03 19.68 8.60
N LEU A 113 -16.90 18.37 8.31
CA LEU A 113 -16.99 17.86 6.93
C LEU A 113 -18.46 17.87 6.51
N ASP A 114 -18.95 19.05 6.19
CA ASP A 114 -20.28 19.28 5.61
C ASP A 114 -20.31 18.81 4.12
N ALA A 115 -21.47 18.76 3.53
CA ALA A 115 -21.65 18.32 2.15
C ALA A 115 -20.76 19.07 1.15
N THR A 116 -20.52 20.38 1.37
CA THR A 116 -19.66 21.18 0.47
C THR A 116 -18.20 20.74 0.55
N ARG A 117 -17.71 20.45 1.75
CA ARG A 117 -16.33 19.95 1.94
C ARG A 117 -16.17 18.52 1.46
N VAL A 118 -17.19 17.67 1.60
CA VAL A 118 -17.23 16.34 0.97
C VAL A 118 -17.10 16.45 -0.55
N ASP A 119 -17.74 17.42 -1.18
CA ASP A 119 -17.58 17.65 -2.62
C ASP A 119 -16.17 18.13 -3.00
N VAL A 120 -15.53 18.95 -2.13
CA VAL A 120 -14.14 19.36 -2.36
C VAL A 120 -13.17 18.18 -2.21
N ILE A 121 -13.31 17.34 -1.17
CA ILE A 121 -12.44 16.18 -0.99
C ILE A 121 -12.64 15.17 -2.13
N ARG A 122 -13.88 14.99 -2.62
CA ARG A 122 -14.19 14.20 -3.80
C ARG A 122 -13.50 14.73 -5.06
N SER A 123 -13.52 16.07 -5.25
CA SER A 123 -12.80 16.69 -6.37
C SER A 123 -11.31 16.44 -6.29
N VAL A 124 -10.69 16.65 -5.12
CA VAL A 124 -9.26 16.38 -4.91
C VAL A 124 -8.92 14.90 -5.15
N PHE A 125 -9.76 13.99 -4.64
CA PHE A 125 -9.58 12.56 -4.85
C PHE A 125 -9.55 12.21 -6.35
N TRP A 126 -10.49 12.71 -7.14
CA TRP A 126 -10.55 12.43 -8.58
C TRP A 126 -9.52 13.20 -9.40
N ASP A 127 -9.05 14.35 -8.92
CA ASP A 127 -7.91 15.07 -9.54
C ASP A 127 -6.57 14.35 -9.29
N MET A 128 -6.50 13.56 -8.22
CA MET A 128 -5.31 12.79 -7.84
C MET A 128 -5.35 11.33 -8.29
N ASN A 129 -6.49 10.82 -8.75
CA ASN A 129 -6.69 9.42 -9.10
C ASN A 129 -7.45 9.31 -10.42
N GLU A 130 -6.71 9.09 -11.49
CA GLU A 130 -7.25 9.04 -12.84
C GLU A 130 -7.48 7.59 -13.30
N LEU A 131 -8.58 7.39 -14.01
CA LEU A 131 -8.89 6.14 -14.71
C LEU A 131 -8.98 6.43 -16.20
N ASP A 132 -8.17 5.74 -16.99
CA ASP A 132 -8.23 5.74 -18.45
C ASP A 132 -8.34 4.32 -18.97
N SER A 133 -8.95 4.15 -20.15
CA SER A 133 -9.09 2.83 -20.75
C SER A 133 -9.20 2.87 -22.25
N TYR A 134 -8.71 1.81 -22.90
CA TYR A 134 -8.90 1.58 -24.33
C TYR A 134 -8.95 0.07 -24.60
N VAL A 135 -9.59 -0.29 -25.72
CA VAL A 135 -9.60 -1.67 -26.21
C VAL A 135 -8.61 -1.79 -27.36
N GLU A 136 -7.67 -2.73 -27.21
CA GLU A 136 -6.74 -3.13 -28.27
C GLU A 136 -7.25 -4.39 -28.96
N THR A 137 -7.12 -4.45 -30.28
CA THR A 137 -7.35 -5.69 -31.06
C THR A 137 -6.01 -6.22 -31.54
N ILE A 138 -5.62 -7.39 -31.05
CA ILE A 138 -4.36 -8.05 -31.40
C ILE A 138 -4.65 -9.12 -32.44
N GLU A 139 -3.95 -9.04 -33.58
CA GLU A 139 -4.00 -10.06 -34.61
C GLU A 139 -2.97 -11.15 -34.33
N HIS A 140 -3.44 -12.38 -34.17
CA HIS A 140 -2.62 -13.56 -34.04
C HIS A 140 -2.61 -14.35 -35.35
N ARG A 141 -1.44 -14.87 -35.73
CA ARG A 141 -1.27 -15.74 -36.90
C ARG A 141 -0.48 -16.97 -36.49
N GLU A 142 -1.02 -18.12 -36.84
CA GLU A 142 -0.36 -19.42 -36.65
C GLU A 142 -0.37 -20.20 -37.95
N THR A 143 0.77 -20.73 -38.35
CA THR A 143 0.86 -21.63 -39.51
C THR A 143 0.77 -23.06 -39.02
N ILE A 144 -0.25 -23.77 -39.45
CA ILE A 144 -0.47 -25.18 -39.15
C ILE A 144 -0.20 -26.03 -40.39
N THR A 145 0.30 -27.26 -40.17
CA THR A 145 0.44 -28.25 -41.22
C THR A 145 -0.85 -29.10 -41.24
N VAL A 146 -1.54 -29.08 -42.36
CA VAL A 146 -2.74 -29.90 -42.58
C VAL A 146 -2.37 -31.10 -43.40
N GLU A 147 -2.68 -32.30 -42.93
CA GLU A 147 -2.50 -33.57 -43.64
C GLU A 147 -3.79 -33.90 -44.39
N HIS A 148 -3.70 -34.16 -45.69
CA HIS A 148 -4.81 -34.53 -46.55
C HIS A 148 -4.99 -36.04 -46.63
N GLU A 149 -6.19 -36.49 -47.02
CA GLU A 149 -6.54 -37.91 -47.12
C GLU A 149 -5.65 -38.72 -48.09
N ASP A 150 -4.97 -38.05 -49.05
CA ASP A 150 -4.07 -38.60 -50.00
C ASP A 150 -2.61 -38.71 -49.45
N GLY A 151 -2.39 -38.33 -48.19
CA GLY A 151 -1.08 -38.36 -47.54
C GLY A 151 -0.20 -37.15 -47.86
N SER A 152 -0.68 -36.18 -48.60
CA SER A 152 0.00 -34.92 -48.84
C SER A 152 -0.19 -33.95 -47.66
N THR A 153 0.77 -33.06 -47.44
CA THR A 153 0.67 -32.00 -46.45
C THR A 153 0.67 -30.64 -47.09
N SER A 154 -0.16 -29.72 -46.55
CA SER A 154 -0.13 -28.32 -46.89
C SER A 154 0.02 -27.46 -45.64
N GLU A 155 0.61 -26.26 -45.79
CA GLU A 155 0.67 -25.28 -44.72
C GLU A 155 -0.54 -24.32 -44.89
N GLU A 156 -1.30 -24.15 -43.81
CA GLU A 156 -2.39 -23.18 -43.72
C GLU A 156 -2.11 -22.18 -42.60
N THR A 157 -2.35 -20.91 -42.89
CA THR A 157 -2.23 -19.86 -41.89
C THR A 157 -3.62 -19.56 -41.30
N ILE A 158 -3.77 -19.83 -40.03
CA ILE A 158 -4.96 -19.45 -39.25
C ILE A 158 -4.71 -18.06 -38.67
N THR A 159 -5.64 -17.15 -38.87
CA THR A 159 -5.63 -15.82 -38.28
C THR A 159 -6.81 -15.69 -37.36
N TRP A 160 -6.57 -15.22 -36.12
CA TRP A 160 -7.64 -14.87 -35.18
C TRP A 160 -7.30 -13.55 -34.49
N TYR A 161 -8.30 -12.93 -33.87
CA TYR A 161 -8.18 -11.64 -33.21
C TYR A 161 -8.52 -11.80 -31.74
N GLU A 162 -7.69 -11.20 -30.88
CA GLU A 162 -7.91 -11.10 -29.45
C GLU A 162 -8.22 -9.64 -29.11
N SER A 163 -9.30 -9.39 -28.38
CA SER A 163 -9.63 -8.07 -27.85
C SER A 163 -9.20 -7.94 -26.41
N VAL A 164 -8.35 -6.95 -26.12
CA VAL A 164 -7.79 -6.70 -24.79
C VAL A 164 -8.25 -5.35 -24.30
N LEU A 165 -8.93 -5.31 -23.15
CA LEU A 165 -9.23 -4.06 -22.45
C LEU A 165 -8.03 -3.68 -21.59
N HIS A 166 -7.40 -2.55 -21.90
CA HIS A 166 -6.39 -1.93 -21.08
C HIS A 166 -7.04 -0.88 -20.18
N ILE A 167 -6.84 -0.97 -18.88
CA ILE A 167 -7.27 0.03 -17.91
C ILE A 167 -6.02 0.59 -17.24
N THR A 168 -5.83 1.89 -17.28
CA THR A 168 -4.75 2.59 -16.57
C THR A 168 -5.32 3.27 -15.34
N VAL A 169 -4.74 2.96 -14.19
CA VAL A 169 -4.99 3.64 -12.92
C VAL A 169 -3.76 4.48 -12.61
N ALA A 170 -3.90 5.80 -12.60
CA ALA A 170 -2.82 6.72 -12.27
C ALA A 170 -3.14 7.47 -10.98
N SER A 171 -2.20 7.47 -10.02
CA SER A 171 -2.32 8.17 -8.76
C SER A 171 -1.19 9.17 -8.58
N HIS A 172 -1.54 10.42 -8.23
CA HIS A 172 -0.58 11.47 -7.94
C HIS A 172 -0.19 11.49 -6.45
N THR A 173 1.07 11.82 -6.17
CA THR A 173 1.50 12.21 -4.82
C THR A 173 1.03 13.62 -4.50
N ALA A 174 1.01 13.97 -3.20
CA ALA A 174 0.70 15.33 -2.76
C ALA A 174 1.63 16.37 -3.43
N GLY A 175 2.92 16.04 -3.61
CA GLY A 175 3.88 16.91 -4.29
C GLY A 175 3.53 17.16 -5.75
N GLN A 176 3.17 16.11 -6.50
CA GLN A 176 2.72 16.25 -7.90
C GLN A 176 1.44 17.06 -7.99
N GLN A 177 0.49 16.82 -7.09
CA GLN A 177 -0.77 17.57 -7.08
C GLN A 177 -0.56 19.04 -6.68
N ALA A 178 0.38 19.31 -5.76
CA ALA A 178 0.76 20.67 -5.41
C ALA A 178 1.36 21.44 -6.59
N ASP A 179 2.06 20.75 -7.51
CA ASP A 179 2.55 21.36 -8.75
C ASP A 179 1.40 21.66 -9.71
N ILE A 180 0.43 20.76 -9.85
CA ILE A 180 -0.76 20.93 -10.69
C ILE A 180 -1.63 22.09 -10.20
N TYR A 181 -1.80 22.22 -8.89
CA TYR A 181 -2.61 23.28 -8.25
C TYR A 181 -1.83 24.60 -8.05
N ASP A 182 -0.56 24.62 -8.42
CA ASP A 182 0.34 25.79 -8.24
C ASP A 182 0.38 26.29 -6.80
N PHE A 183 0.53 25.36 -5.84
CA PHE A 183 0.58 25.70 -4.42
C PHE A 183 1.76 26.60 -4.09
N ALA A 184 1.49 27.66 -3.31
CA ALA A 184 2.51 28.53 -2.76
C ALA A 184 3.47 27.79 -1.80
N ILE A 185 4.61 28.40 -1.49
CA ILE A 185 5.63 27.79 -0.63
C ILE A 185 5.03 27.45 0.74
N GLU A 186 4.30 28.35 1.35
CA GLU A 186 3.66 28.16 2.65
C GLU A 186 2.66 27.00 2.65
N GLN A 187 1.92 26.82 1.56
CA GLN A 187 0.99 25.69 1.38
C GLN A 187 1.74 24.37 1.31
N ARG A 188 2.88 24.34 0.61
CA ARG A 188 3.71 23.13 0.49
C ARG A 188 4.37 22.80 1.83
N GLU A 189 4.81 23.78 2.61
CA GLU A 189 5.37 23.57 3.95
C GLU A 189 4.35 22.91 4.88
N ILE A 190 3.12 23.43 4.93
CA ILE A 190 2.01 22.86 5.72
C ILE A 190 1.71 21.42 5.27
N MET A 191 1.63 21.20 3.96
CA MET A 191 1.38 19.87 3.40
C MET A 191 2.49 18.87 3.79
N HIS A 192 3.74 19.29 3.72
CA HIS A 192 4.89 18.47 4.14
C HIS A 192 4.86 18.16 5.63
N GLU A 193 4.49 19.14 6.47
CA GLU A 193 4.33 18.95 7.91
C GLU A 193 3.25 17.88 8.19
N MET A 194 2.07 17.99 7.55
CA MET A 194 0.99 17.00 7.70
C MET A 194 1.42 15.58 7.31
N LEU A 195 2.25 15.43 6.30
CA LEU A 195 2.76 14.13 5.82
C LEU A 195 3.99 13.64 6.57
N SER A 196 4.52 14.42 7.52
CA SER A 196 5.69 14.06 8.30
C SER A 196 5.44 12.85 9.20
N ALA A 197 6.52 12.20 9.64
CA ALA A 197 6.44 11.04 10.53
C ALA A 197 5.77 11.37 11.88
N GLU A 198 5.88 12.62 12.33
CA GLU A 198 5.30 13.09 13.59
C GLU A 198 3.76 13.10 13.55
N PHE A 199 3.18 13.55 12.43
CA PHE A 199 1.73 13.65 12.28
C PHE A 199 1.05 12.39 11.72
N ARG A 200 1.83 11.42 11.28
CA ARG A 200 1.31 10.17 10.71
C ARG A 200 0.30 9.43 11.59
N PRO A 201 0.51 9.27 12.93
CA PRO A 201 -0.48 8.63 13.79
C PRO A 201 -1.84 9.32 13.75
N LEU A 202 -1.85 10.64 13.68
CA LEU A 202 -3.08 11.41 13.59
C LEU A 202 -3.77 11.21 12.23
N MET A 203 -3.01 11.21 11.14
CA MET A 203 -3.53 10.93 9.79
C MET A 203 -4.18 9.55 9.71
N PHE A 204 -3.55 8.52 10.29
CA PHE A 204 -4.13 7.18 10.36
C PHE A 204 -5.42 7.14 11.17
N ALA A 205 -5.44 7.79 12.33
CA ALA A 205 -6.64 7.88 13.16
C ALA A 205 -7.81 8.56 12.40
N LEU A 206 -7.54 9.62 11.65
CA LEU A 206 -8.52 10.31 10.81
C LEU A 206 -9.08 9.41 9.70
N LEU A 207 -8.23 8.56 9.13
CA LEU A 207 -8.63 7.58 8.10
C LEU A 207 -9.37 6.37 8.68
N GLY A 208 -9.59 6.31 10.00
CA GLY A 208 -10.13 5.13 10.67
C GLY A 208 -9.19 3.91 10.58
N LYS A 209 -7.90 4.14 10.31
CA LYS A 209 -6.87 3.09 10.22
C LYS A 209 -6.17 2.95 11.57
N ASP A 210 -5.95 1.70 11.98
CA ASP A 210 -5.24 1.41 13.23
C ASP A 210 -3.72 1.50 13.00
N MET A 211 -3.03 2.28 13.86
CA MET A 211 -1.56 2.37 13.89
C MET A 211 -0.90 1.18 14.58
N ASP A 212 -1.69 0.14 14.92
CA ASP A 212 -1.13 -1.05 15.52
C ASP A 212 -0.19 -1.75 14.52
N VAL A 213 1.10 -1.67 14.80
CA VAL A 213 2.14 -2.42 14.06
C VAL A 213 2.11 -3.91 14.41
N GLY A 214 1.20 -4.33 15.28
CA GLY A 214 0.99 -5.72 15.70
C GLY A 214 1.88 -6.16 16.87
N LEU A 215 2.74 -5.29 17.41
CA LEU A 215 3.64 -5.59 18.53
C LEU A 215 3.83 -4.37 19.44
N THR A 216 3.75 -4.58 20.75
CA THR A 216 4.31 -3.61 21.72
C THR A 216 5.84 -3.72 21.76
N PRO A 217 6.57 -2.72 22.31
CA PRO A 217 8.02 -2.80 22.48
C PRO A 217 8.45 -4.07 23.24
N GLU A 218 7.72 -4.44 24.30
CA GLU A 218 8.01 -5.64 25.10
C GLU A 218 7.78 -6.93 24.32
N GLN A 219 6.72 -6.97 23.50
CA GLN A 219 6.45 -8.10 22.60
C GLN A 219 7.49 -8.21 21.50
N LEU A 220 7.98 -7.08 20.99
CA LEU A 220 9.02 -7.04 19.97
C LEU A 220 10.34 -7.65 20.51
N GLU A 221 10.73 -7.34 21.75
CA GLU A 221 11.88 -7.95 22.41
C GLU A 221 11.74 -9.47 22.52
N ILE A 222 10.54 -9.98 22.87
CA ILE A 222 10.27 -11.41 22.93
C ILE A 222 10.43 -12.05 21.55
N VAL A 223 9.87 -11.45 20.50
CA VAL A 223 9.99 -11.97 19.13
C VAL A 223 11.46 -12.00 18.69
N TYR A 224 12.22 -10.94 18.98
CA TYR A 224 13.67 -10.91 18.66
C TYR A 224 14.44 -12.03 19.36
N HIS A 225 14.11 -12.31 20.61
CA HIS A 225 14.77 -13.36 21.40
C HIS A 225 14.42 -14.76 20.92
N ASP A 226 13.19 -14.98 20.45
CA ASP A 226 12.68 -16.28 20.01
C ASP A 226 13.12 -16.65 18.58
N LEU A 227 13.66 -15.69 17.81
CA LEU A 227 14.16 -15.97 16.46
C LEU A 227 15.48 -16.75 16.52
N PRO A 228 15.68 -17.76 15.66
CA PRO A 228 16.93 -18.51 15.58
C PRO A 228 18.13 -17.59 15.33
N GLU A 229 19.16 -17.72 16.18
CA GLU A 229 20.41 -16.99 16.00
C GLU A 229 21.28 -17.63 14.93
N GLY A 230 21.90 -16.81 14.06
CA GLY A 230 22.84 -17.26 13.05
C GLY A 230 22.22 -17.96 11.86
N GLU A 231 20.90 -18.07 11.79
CA GLU A 231 20.16 -18.58 10.66
C GLU A 231 19.69 -17.44 9.74
N TRP A 232 19.83 -17.64 8.42
CA TRP A 232 19.46 -16.64 7.41
C TRP A 232 17.99 -16.18 7.52
N GLY A 233 17.09 -17.12 7.81
CA GLY A 233 15.68 -16.83 7.95
C GLY A 233 15.38 -15.95 9.17
N GLY A 234 16.00 -16.25 10.31
CA GLY A 234 15.90 -15.43 11.52
C GLY A 234 16.41 -14.01 11.29
N GLU A 235 17.54 -13.86 10.59
CA GLU A 235 18.09 -12.55 10.25
C GLU A 235 17.18 -11.76 9.29
N ALA A 236 16.53 -12.44 8.32
CA ALA A 236 15.58 -11.80 7.43
C ALA A 236 14.39 -11.21 8.22
N VAL A 237 13.86 -11.97 9.19
CA VAL A 237 12.77 -11.49 10.06
C VAL A 237 13.25 -10.33 10.93
N ARG A 238 14.44 -10.42 11.55
CA ARG A 238 15.00 -9.31 12.36
C ARG A 238 15.10 -8.03 11.56
N LEU A 239 15.64 -8.11 10.34
CA LEU A 239 15.74 -6.96 9.44
C LEU A 239 14.35 -6.39 9.09
N ALA A 240 13.38 -7.26 8.78
CA ALA A 240 12.02 -6.82 8.49
C ALA A 240 11.37 -6.09 9.69
N LEU A 241 11.58 -6.61 10.91
CA LEU A 241 11.07 -5.99 12.14
C LEU A 241 11.67 -4.60 12.42
N THR A 242 12.89 -4.30 11.94
CA THR A 242 13.45 -2.94 12.07
C THR A 242 12.68 -1.90 11.25
N ARG A 243 11.86 -2.36 10.31
CA ARG A 243 11.06 -1.53 9.42
C ARG A 243 9.59 -1.38 9.87
N LEU A 244 9.21 -1.93 11.05
CA LEU A 244 7.87 -1.76 11.59
C LEU A 244 7.47 -0.29 11.68
N GLY A 245 6.26 0.03 11.22
CA GLY A 245 5.75 1.39 11.15
C GLY A 245 6.29 2.23 9.99
N ASP A 246 7.21 1.69 9.17
CA ASP A 246 7.63 2.39 7.94
C ASP A 246 6.45 2.56 6.99
N PRO A 247 6.30 3.75 6.38
CA PRO A 247 5.12 4.07 5.57
C PRO A 247 5.08 3.26 4.29
N TYR A 248 3.87 2.84 3.93
CA TYR A 248 3.62 2.22 2.64
C TYR A 248 3.48 3.26 1.53
N SER A 249 4.22 3.09 0.46
CA SER A 249 4.01 3.78 -0.81
C SER A 249 4.74 3.04 -1.92
N GLN A 250 4.07 2.75 -3.02
CA GLN A 250 4.72 2.18 -4.21
C GLN A 250 5.53 3.20 -4.98
N VAL A 251 5.02 4.44 -5.06
CA VAL A 251 5.68 5.53 -5.79
C VAL A 251 6.99 5.95 -5.11
N LEU A 252 6.97 6.02 -3.78
CA LEU A 252 8.11 6.46 -2.97
C LEU A 252 8.95 5.30 -2.45
N ALA A 253 8.60 4.05 -2.78
CA ALA A 253 9.32 2.88 -2.28
C ALA A 253 10.82 2.96 -2.60
N GLY A 254 11.64 2.95 -1.54
CA GLY A 254 13.09 3.13 -1.61
C GLY A 254 13.58 4.54 -1.39
N GLN A 255 12.72 5.51 -1.23
CA GLN A 255 13.06 6.87 -0.80
C GLN A 255 12.81 6.98 0.71
N ASP A 256 13.77 7.51 1.45
CA ASP A 256 13.71 7.61 2.91
C ASP A 256 13.28 6.29 3.57
N ARG A 257 12.17 6.31 4.30
CA ARG A 257 11.59 5.13 4.94
C ARG A 257 10.43 4.49 4.17
N TYR A 258 10.03 5.05 3.03
CA TYR A 258 8.92 4.50 2.27
C TYR A 258 9.23 3.12 1.68
N THR A 259 8.25 2.24 1.74
CA THR A 259 8.33 0.88 1.22
C THR A 259 6.98 0.42 0.66
N ASP A 260 7.00 -0.54 -0.25
CA ASP A 260 5.86 -1.39 -0.57
C ASP A 260 6.17 -2.86 -0.21
N CYS A 261 5.24 -3.77 -0.43
CA CYS A 261 5.37 -5.17 -0.05
C CYS A 261 6.62 -5.82 -0.66
N SER A 262 6.85 -5.68 -1.94
CA SER A 262 7.97 -6.28 -2.66
C SER A 262 9.28 -5.53 -2.46
N TYR A 263 9.25 -4.22 -2.25
CA TYR A 263 10.45 -3.46 -1.90
C TYR A 263 10.96 -3.80 -0.49
N LEU A 264 10.07 -3.98 0.49
CA LEU A 264 10.45 -4.46 1.82
C LEU A 264 11.23 -5.77 1.71
N VAL A 265 10.67 -6.75 1.00
CA VAL A 265 11.33 -8.03 0.75
C VAL A 265 12.67 -7.84 0.03
N GLN A 266 12.69 -7.07 -1.06
CA GLN A 266 13.92 -6.79 -1.81
C GLN A 266 14.98 -6.12 -0.93
N TRP A 267 14.58 -5.17 -0.09
CA TRP A 267 15.49 -4.47 0.83
C TRP A 267 16.08 -5.43 1.86
N VAL A 268 15.24 -6.23 2.54
CA VAL A 268 15.67 -7.21 3.54
C VAL A 268 16.68 -8.20 2.95
N TYR A 269 16.33 -8.82 1.83
CA TYR A 269 17.20 -9.83 1.22
C TYR A 269 18.49 -9.25 0.64
N ARG A 270 18.47 -8.01 0.17
CA ARG A 270 19.67 -7.30 -0.27
C ARG A 270 20.67 -7.08 0.89
N GLN A 271 20.20 -6.80 2.13
CA GLN A 271 21.08 -6.74 3.30
C GLN A 271 21.78 -8.10 3.55
N LEU A 272 21.13 -9.19 3.21
CA LEU A 272 21.65 -10.54 3.29
C LEU A 272 22.45 -10.96 2.03
N SER A 273 22.76 -10.02 1.14
CA SER A 273 23.46 -10.28 -0.13
C SER A 273 22.71 -11.26 -1.05
N ILE A 274 21.39 -11.23 -1.02
CA ILE A 274 20.51 -11.98 -1.94
C ILE A 274 19.76 -10.93 -2.79
N GLN A 275 19.88 -11.04 -4.11
CA GLN A 275 19.22 -10.12 -5.03
C GLN A 275 17.87 -10.71 -5.45
N LEU A 276 16.81 -9.99 -5.20
CA LEU A 276 15.46 -10.37 -5.64
C LEU A 276 14.94 -9.32 -6.63
N PRO A 277 14.07 -9.70 -7.57
CA PRO A 277 13.40 -8.76 -8.48
C PRO A 277 12.56 -7.71 -7.73
N ARG A 278 12.14 -6.67 -8.46
CA ARG A 278 11.44 -5.53 -7.84
C ARG A 278 9.99 -5.85 -7.46
N THR A 279 9.26 -6.62 -8.24
CA THR A 279 7.83 -6.86 -8.02
C THR A 279 7.56 -8.21 -7.35
N ALA A 280 6.45 -8.33 -6.61
CA ALA A 280 6.06 -9.56 -5.94
C ALA A 280 5.91 -10.74 -6.93
N ALA A 281 5.29 -10.49 -8.08
CA ALA A 281 5.11 -11.51 -9.12
C ALA A 281 6.45 -12.01 -9.70
N GLU A 282 7.41 -11.11 -9.91
CA GLU A 282 8.75 -11.47 -10.38
C GLU A 282 9.56 -12.20 -9.30
N GLN A 283 9.41 -11.82 -8.02
CA GLN A 283 10.02 -12.52 -6.88
C GLN A 283 9.51 -13.95 -6.79
N ALA A 284 8.21 -14.15 -6.95
CA ALA A 284 7.60 -15.48 -6.98
C ALA A 284 8.10 -16.30 -8.16
N ARG A 285 8.11 -15.73 -9.37
CA ARG A 285 8.68 -16.39 -10.56
C ARG A 285 10.14 -16.77 -10.33
N HIS A 286 10.91 -15.87 -9.73
CA HIS A 286 12.31 -16.12 -9.40
C HIS A 286 12.48 -17.31 -8.45
N CYS A 287 11.60 -17.45 -7.45
CA CYS A 287 11.59 -18.64 -6.58
C CYS A 287 11.28 -19.93 -7.37
N VAL A 288 10.33 -19.90 -8.29
CA VAL A 288 9.99 -21.06 -9.13
C VAL A 288 11.16 -21.43 -10.04
N ASP A 289 11.72 -20.45 -10.76
CA ASP A 289 12.80 -20.67 -11.74
C ASP A 289 14.09 -21.22 -11.10
N ASN A 290 14.33 -20.93 -9.82
CA ASN A 290 15.49 -21.41 -9.07
C ASN A 290 15.19 -22.64 -8.20
N GLY A 291 13.98 -23.18 -8.22
CA GLY A 291 13.61 -24.35 -7.40
C GLY A 291 13.53 -24.04 -5.89
N TRP A 292 13.28 -22.78 -5.53
CA TRP A 292 13.19 -22.31 -4.14
C TRP A 292 11.77 -22.36 -3.57
N THR A 293 10.87 -23.03 -4.24
CA THR A 293 9.49 -23.20 -3.75
C THR A 293 9.45 -24.24 -2.63
N ILE A 294 8.62 -23.96 -1.64
CA ILE A 294 8.39 -24.87 -0.50
C ILE A 294 6.89 -25.10 -0.32
N ARG A 295 6.53 -26.08 0.50
CA ARG A 295 5.13 -26.32 0.87
C ARG A 295 4.75 -25.48 2.09
N PHE A 296 3.46 -25.25 2.28
CA PHE A 296 2.94 -24.55 3.46
C PHE A 296 3.43 -25.16 4.80
N GLU A 297 3.46 -26.49 4.88
CA GLU A 297 3.87 -27.22 6.09
C GLU A 297 5.37 -27.06 6.42
N ASP A 298 6.17 -26.66 5.43
CA ASP A 298 7.62 -26.48 5.56
C ASP A 298 8.00 -25.02 5.82
N LEU A 299 7.01 -24.11 6.01
CA LEU A 299 7.26 -22.70 6.28
C LEU A 299 8.12 -22.51 7.55
N ALA A 300 9.17 -21.75 7.42
CA ALA A 300 10.10 -21.37 8.47
C ALA A 300 10.31 -19.83 8.47
N PRO A 301 10.77 -19.23 9.59
CA PRO A 301 11.08 -17.80 9.62
C PRO A 301 11.96 -17.37 8.44
N GLY A 302 11.61 -16.25 7.82
CA GLY A 302 12.30 -15.72 6.65
C GLY A 302 11.74 -16.18 5.31
N ASP A 303 10.89 -17.19 5.24
CA ASP A 303 10.27 -17.60 3.98
C ASP A 303 9.32 -16.53 3.45
N LEU A 304 9.13 -16.51 2.15
CA LEU A 304 8.21 -15.62 1.47
C LEU A 304 6.84 -16.27 1.28
N VAL A 305 5.80 -15.52 1.56
CA VAL A 305 4.42 -15.89 1.27
C VAL A 305 3.89 -14.95 0.21
N PHE A 306 3.23 -15.48 -0.82
CA PHE A 306 2.70 -14.72 -1.94
C PHE A 306 1.18 -14.88 -2.04
N TRP A 307 0.49 -13.77 -2.25
CA TRP A 307 -0.97 -13.71 -2.38
C TRP A 307 -1.40 -13.22 -3.76
N SER A 308 -2.56 -13.73 -4.20
CA SER A 308 -3.25 -13.30 -5.41
C SER A 308 -4.68 -12.89 -5.05
N TYR A 309 -5.01 -11.60 -5.18
CA TYR A 309 -6.35 -11.07 -4.86
C TYR A 309 -7.21 -10.82 -6.08
N ALA A 310 -6.59 -10.60 -7.24
CA ALA A 310 -7.30 -10.31 -8.47
C ALA A 310 -6.45 -10.71 -9.68
N SER A 311 -7.10 -11.09 -10.77
CA SER A 311 -6.40 -11.32 -12.03
C SER A 311 -5.80 -10.02 -12.56
N ASN A 312 -4.50 -10.04 -12.88
CA ASN A 312 -3.74 -8.87 -13.29
C ASN A 312 -2.75 -9.13 -14.44
N GLY A 313 -2.81 -10.33 -15.04
CA GLY A 313 -1.93 -10.76 -16.14
C GLY A 313 -0.46 -10.99 -15.76
N ARG A 314 -0.10 -10.84 -14.48
CA ARG A 314 1.25 -11.12 -13.96
C ARG A 314 1.40 -12.61 -13.61
N PHE A 315 2.60 -13.02 -13.30
CA PHE A 315 2.87 -14.41 -12.91
C PHE A 315 1.98 -14.84 -11.72
N MET A 316 1.13 -15.85 -11.93
CA MET A 316 0.13 -16.38 -10.99
C MET A 316 -0.80 -15.29 -10.41
N ASP A 317 -1.00 -14.20 -11.14
CA ASP A 317 -1.80 -13.03 -10.71
C ASP A 317 -1.39 -12.48 -9.33
N ILE A 318 -0.12 -12.63 -8.95
CA ILE A 318 0.38 -12.24 -7.62
C ILE A 318 0.34 -10.73 -7.46
N THR A 319 -0.25 -10.29 -6.35
CA THR A 319 -0.46 -8.90 -5.99
C THR A 319 0.26 -8.49 -4.70
N HIS A 320 0.66 -9.47 -3.85
CA HIS A 320 1.24 -9.18 -2.54
C HIS A 320 2.28 -10.21 -2.14
N VAL A 321 3.22 -9.79 -1.27
CA VAL A 321 4.25 -10.64 -0.67
C VAL A 321 4.55 -10.18 0.76
N GLY A 322 4.86 -11.13 1.64
CA GLY A 322 5.31 -10.89 3.01
C GLY A 322 6.39 -11.89 3.44
N ILE A 323 7.06 -11.59 4.54
CA ILE A 323 8.10 -12.43 5.14
C ILE A 323 7.49 -13.18 6.32
N TYR A 324 7.45 -14.51 6.23
CA TYR A 324 6.95 -15.35 7.32
C TYR A 324 7.87 -15.23 8.54
N ALA A 325 7.29 -14.92 9.70
CA ALA A 325 8.03 -14.67 10.93
C ALA A 325 8.05 -15.84 11.91
N GLY A 326 7.47 -16.98 11.52
CA GLY A 326 7.25 -18.11 12.43
C GLY A 326 5.92 -18.03 13.17
N ASN A 327 5.49 -19.12 13.80
CA ASN A 327 4.31 -19.19 14.66
C ASN A 327 3.01 -18.64 14.03
N GLY A 328 2.84 -18.81 12.71
CA GLY A 328 1.68 -18.31 11.99
C GLY A 328 1.65 -16.78 11.87
N LYS A 329 2.80 -16.12 11.91
CA LYS A 329 2.95 -14.66 11.81
C LYS A 329 3.68 -14.27 10.52
N VAL A 330 3.45 -13.04 10.08
CA VAL A 330 4.08 -12.45 8.89
C VAL A 330 4.44 -10.99 9.16
N VAL A 331 5.57 -10.53 8.60
CA VAL A 331 5.91 -9.12 8.48
C VAL A 331 5.67 -8.72 7.04
N ASP A 332 4.82 -7.75 6.81
CA ASP A 332 4.54 -7.25 5.46
C ASP A 332 4.31 -5.74 5.45
N ALA A 333 4.61 -5.10 4.33
CA ALA A 333 4.19 -3.73 4.09
C ALA A 333 2.76 -3.76 3.56
N SER A 334 1.82 -3.35 4.39
CA SER A 334 0.39 -3.44 4.14
C SER A 334 -0.13 -2.13 3.53
N SER A 335 -0.66 -2.17 2.31
CA SER A 335 -1.34 -1.02 1.70
C SER A 335 -2.58 -0.61 2.49
N THR A 336 -3.33 -1.59 3.00
CA THR A 336 -4.55 -1.34 3.80
C THR A 336 -4.26 -0.66 5.13
N ARG A 337 -3.12 -1.01 5.76
CA ARG A 337 -2.68 -0.38 7.02
C ARG A 337 -1.72 0.78 6.81
N GLY A 338 -1.32 1.05 5.57
CA GLY A 338 -0.43 2.13 5.18
C GLY A 338 0.99 2.06 5.74
N GLN A 339 1.41 0.90 6.26
CA GLN A 339 2.71 0.74 6.91
C GLN A 339 3.17 -0.72 6.97
N VAL A 340 4.43 -0.91 7.37
CA VAL A 340 4.96 -2.23 7.72
C VAL A 340 4.39 -2.69 9.05
N VAL A 341 3.84 -3.90 9.07
CA VAL A 341 3.18 -4.49 10.24
C VAL A 341 3.64 -5.92 10.51
N TYR A 342 3.52 -6.34 11.77
CA TYR A 342 3.62 -7.73 12.21
C TYR A 342 2.22 -8.23 12.57
N ARG A 343 1.75 -9.28 11.92
CA ARG A 343 0.37 -9.76 12.10
C ARG A 343 0.25 -11.26 11.91
N ASN A 344 -0.93 -11.81 12.24
CA ASN A 344 -1.23 -13.20 11.90
C ASN A 344 -1.14 -13.39 10.39
N LEU A 345 -0.64 -14.56 9.95
CA LEU A 345 -0.75 -15.00 8.57
C LEU A 345 -2.24 -15.01 8.18
N PHE A 346 -2.57 -14.42 7.05
CA PHE A 346 -3.94 -14.05 6.68
C PHE A 346 -4.31 -14.56 5.31
N ASP A 347 -5.60 -14.52 5.00
CA ASP A 347 -6.19 -14.81 3.68
C ASP A 347 -5.65 -16.11 3.05
N ALA A 348 -5.75 -17.23 3.79
CA ALA A 348 -5.23 -18.53 3.39
C ALA A 348 -5.69 -18.96 1.98
N ASP A 349 -6.92 -18.62 1.60
CA ASP A 349 -7.50 -18.94 0.29
C ASP A 349 -6.88 -18.14 -0.86
N GLN A 350 -6.18 -17.06 -0.56
CA GLN A 350 -5.48 -16.20 -1.52
C GLN A 350 -3.97 -16.47 -1.59
N GLN A 351 -3.44 -17.31 -0.71
CA GLN A 351 -2.02 -17.70 -0.73
C GLN A 351 -1.78 -18.69 -1.87
N VAL A 352 -0.90 -18.32 -2.79
CA VAL A 352 -0.70 -19.08 -4.04
C VAL A 352 0.68 -19.70 -4.18
N LEU A 353 1.68 -19.19 -3.43
CA LEU A 353 3.06 -19.70 -3.49
C LEU A 353 3.81 -19.39 -2.19
N TYR A 354 4.78 -20.25 -1.88
CA TYR A 354 5.74 -20.04 -0.79
C TYR A 354 7.15 -20.25 -1.32
N GLY A 355 8.12 -19.41 -0.89
CA GLY A 355 9.48 -19.44 -1.39
C GLY A 355 10.53 -19.24 -0.31
N ARG A 356 11.70 -19.92 -0.46
CA ARG A 356 12.86 -19.82 0.43
C ARG A 356 14.10 -19.33 -0.31
N PRO A 357 14.29 -18.00 -0.48
CA PRO A 357 15.39 -17.45 -1.28
C PRO A 357 16.80 -17.69 -0.73
N PHE A 358 16.93 -18.07 0.54
CA PHE A 358 18.24 -18.35 1.17
C PHE A 358 18.68 -19.81 1.12
N GLN A 359 17.87 -20.71 0.55
CA GLN A 359 18.17 -22.16 0.47
C GLN A 359 19.56 -22.48 -0.16
N MET A 360 20.01 -21.67 -1.12
CA MET A 360 21.33 -21.84 -1.74
C MET A 360 22.51 -21.55 -0.80
N LYS A 361 22.35 -20.66 0.18
CA LYS A 361 23.41 -20.32 1.14
C LYS A 361 23.55 -21.37 2.23
N GLU A 362 22.45 -21.99 2.64
CA GLU A 362 22.48 -23.11 3.59
C GLU A 362 23.16 -24.34 3.02
N LEU A 363 23.11 -24.53 1.69
CA LEU A 363 23.81 -25.61 0.97
C LEU A 363 25.33 -25.36 0.75
N GLY A 364 25.89 -24.27 1.30
CA GLY A 364 27.32 -23.98 1.28
C GLY A 364 27.85 -23.46 -0.08
N TYR A 365 26.99 -23.00 -0.97
CA TYR A 365 27.41 -22.29 -2.18
C TYR A 365 27.89 -20.89 -1.85
N SER A 366 29.17 -20.76 -1.52
CA SER A 366 29.84 -19.45 -1.48
C SER A 366 30.04 -18.98 -2.92
N PHE A 367 29.36 -17.92 -3.30
CA PHE A 367 29.74 -17.19 -4.51
C PHE A 367 31.10 -16.53 -4.22
N SER A 368 32.18 -17.04 -4.87
CA SER A 368 33.43 -16.33 -4.97
C SER A 368 33.19 -14.97 -5.64
N ARG A 369 33.76 -13.94 -5.05
CA ARG A 369 33.70 -12.53 -5.47
C ARG A 369 34.19 -12.32 -6.88
#